data_644617a56ca34d83adcb6a962de91f21
#
_entry.id   644617a56ca34d83adcb6a962de91f21
#
_cell.length_a   1.000
_cell.length_b   1.000
_cell.length_c   1.000
_cell.angle_alpha   90.00
_cell.angle_beta   90.00
_cell.angle_gamma   90.00
#
_symmetry.space_group_name_H-M   'P 1'
#
loop_
_entity.id
_entity.type
_entity.pdbx_description
1 polymer ?
#
loop_
_entity_poly.entity_id
_entity_poly.type
_entity_poly.pdbx_seq_one_letter_code
_entity_poly.pdbx_strand_id
1 'polypeptide(L)'
;MKVEFNGENNTILVMHRDKPGVIAAVTQLMHWEYAELNISSFHLSRQRKGGDAIMTIEIDGQPPENLISAIRNIENVSNAILVRRI
;
A
#
# COMPACT_ATOMS: atom_id res chain seq x y z
N MET A 1 -2.76 -11.32 11.57
CA MET A 1 -3.19 -10.42 10.48
C MET A 1 -3.23 -11.20 9.17
N LYS A 2 -4.30 -11.08 8.44
CA LYS A 2 -4.47 -11.82 7.19
C LYS A 2 -4.23 -10.89 6.00
N VAL A 3 -3.39 -11.32 5.06
CA VAL A 3 -3.11 -10.59 3.84
C VAL A 3 -3.76 -11.33 2.68
N GLU A 4 -4.58 -10.64 1.89
CA GLU A 4 -5.28 -11.24 0.77
C GLU A 4 -4.84 -10.60 -0.54
N PHE A 5 -4.31 -11.39 -1.44
CA PHE A 5 -4.05 -11.01 -2.82
C PHE A 5 -3.96 -12.28 -3.67
N ASN A 6 -4.23 -12.15 -4.95
CA ASN A 6 -4.35 -13.33 -5.81
C ASN A 6 -3.12 -13.61 -6.67
N GLY A 7 -2.11 -12.74 -6.65
CA GLY A 7 -0.90 -12.91 -7.44
C GLY A 7 -1.03 -12.60 -8.94
N GLU A 8 -2.21 -12.17 -9.38
CA GLU A 8 -2.45 -11.83 -10.79
C GLU A 8 -1.96 -10.42 -11.14
N ASN A 9 -1.90 -9.54 -10.15
CA ASN A 9 -1.47 -8.17 -10.31
C ASN A 9 -0.26 -7.88 -9.44
N ASN A 10 0.50 -6.85 -9.80
CA ASN A 10 1.52 -6.33 -8.91
C ASN A 10 0.85 -5.79 -7.65
N THR A 11 1.41 -6.10 -6.50
CA THR A 11 0.80 -5.80 -5.21
C THR A 11 1.78 -5.05 -4.33
N ILE A 12 1.33 -3.94 -3.75
CA ILE A 12 2.11 -3.19 -2.77
C ILE A 12 1.57 -3.53 -1.39
N LEU A 13 2.44 -4.02 -0.52
CA LEU A 13 2.11 -4.26 0.88
C LEU A 13 2.70 -3.13 1.71
N VAL A 14 1.85 -2.42 2.44
CA VAL A 14 2.26 -1.30 3.27
C VAL A 14 2.01 -1.67 4.73
N MET A 15 3.08 -1.87 5.48
CA MET A 15 3.01 -2.13 6.91
C MET A 15 3.01 -0.80 7.65
N HIS A 16 1.99 -0.56 8.47
CA HIS A 16 1.82 0.72 9.13
C HIS A 16 1.10 0.60 10.47
N ARG A 17 1.09 1.68 11.23
CA ARG A 17 0.25 1.78 12.43
C ARG A 17 -1.17 2.16 12.00
N ASP A 18 -2.17 1.63 12.70
CA ASP A 18 -3.57 1.98 12.46
C ASP A 18 -3.86 3.34 13.09
N LYS A 19 -3.44 4.40 12.41
CA LYS A 19 -3.57 5.80 12.84
C LYS A 19 -4.38 6.57 11.82
N PRO A 20 -5.13 7.58 12.27
CA PRO A 20 -5.84 8.47 11.34
C PRO A 20 -4.88 9.10 10.34
N GLY A 21 -5.29 9.19 9.10
CA GLY A 21 -4.55 9.87 8.06
C GLY A 21 -3.55 9.01 7.29
N VAL A 22 -3.19 7.80 7.75
CA VAL A 22 -2.22 6.98 7.03
C VAL A 22 -2.78 6.54 5.67
N ILE A 23 -4.02 6.05 5.65
CA ILE A 23 -4.65 5.63 4.39
C ILE A 23 -4.75 6.82 3.44
N ALA A 24 -5.18 7.97 3.94
CA ALA A 24 -5.29 9.18 3.14
C ALA A 24 -3.93 9.60 2.58
N ALA A 25 -2.88 9.54 3.39
CA ALA A 25 -1.53 9.93 2.96
C ALA A 25 -1.04 9.02 1.83
N VAL A 26 -1.24 7.70 1.95
CA VAL A 26 -0.83 6.75 0.91
C VAL A 26 -1.63 6.96 -0.37
N THR A 27 -2.95 7.06 -0.26
CA THR A 27 -3.80 7.21 -1.45
C THR A 27 -3.61 8.57 -2.12
N GLN A 28 -3.40 9.64 -1.35
CA GLN A 28 -3.10 10.96 -1.90
C GLN A 28 -1.77 10.97 -2.63
N LEU A 29 -0.74 10.36 -2.06
CA LEU A 29 0.55 10.22 -2.74
C LEU A 29 0.38 9.53 -4.08
N MET A 30 -0.35 8.43 -4.11
CA MET A 30 -0.57 7.69 -5.35
C MET A 30 -1.39 8.48 -6.35
N HIS A 31 -2.36 9.25 -5.89
CA HIS A 31 -3.19 10.09 -6.76
C HIS A 31 -2.41 11.27 -7.36
N TRP A 32 -1.67 12.00 -6.52
CA TRP A 32 -0.99 13.23 -6.96
C TRP A 32 0.30 12.98 -7.72
N GLU A 33 1.08 12.00 -7.30
CA GLU A 33 2.41 11.76 -7.86
C GLU A 33 2.43 10.65 -8.90
N TYR A 34 1.46 9.75 -8.85
CA TYR A 34 1.42 8.55 -9.68
C TYR A 34 0.02 8.32 -10.26
N ALA A 35 -0.59 9.38 -10.77
CA ALA A 35 -1.99 9.35 -11.22
C ALA A 35 -2.26 8.36 -12.36
N GLU A 36 -1.23 7.93 -13.08
CA GLU A 36 -1.38 6.96 -14.16
C GLU A 36 -1.53 5.52 -13.67
N LEU A 37 -1.19 5.27 -12.40
CA LEU A 37 -1.37 3.95 -11.85
C LEU A 37 -2.83 3.73 -11.47
N ASN A 38 -3.42 2.69 -12.00
CA ASN A 38 -4.77 2.31 -11.63
C ASN A 38 -4.75 1.28 -10.51
N ILE A 39 -5.45 1.58 -9.43
CA ILE A 39 -5.61 0.65 -8.32
C ILE A 39 -6.78 -0.27 -8.67
N SER A 40 -6.50 -1.56 -8.77
CA SER A 40 -7.53 -2.55 -9.08
C SER A 40 -8.19 -3.11 -7.83
N SER A 41 -7.48 -3.10 -6.70
CA SER A 41 -8.00 -3.64 -5.45
C SER A 41 -7.28 -2.99 -4.27
N PHE A 42 -8.00 -2.81 -3.18
CA PHE A 42 -7.46 -2.22 -1.97
C PHE A 42 -8.06 -2.94 -0.76
N HIS A 43 -7.21 -3.46 0.11
CA HIS A 43 -7.63 -4.11 1.35
C HIS A 43 -6.87 -3.54 2.52
N LEU A 44 -7.56 -3.36 3.63
CA LEU A 44 -6.95 -2.98 4.89
C LEU A 44 -7.19 -4.12 5.88
N SER A 45 -6.12 -4.62 6.46
CA SER A 45 -6.17 -5.64 7.50
C SER A 45 -5.49 -5.11 8.74
N ARG A 46 -6.14 -5.20 9.89
CA ARG A 46 -5.56 -4.80 11.16
C ARG A 46 -5.79 -5.86 12.20
N GLN A 47 -4.83 -6.01 13.11
CA GLN A 47 -4.92 -6.97 14.17
C GLN A 47 -5.83 -6.45 15.28
N ARG A 48 -5.72 -5.15 15.57
CA ARG A 48 -6.57 -4.46 16.53
C ARG A 48 -6.55 -2.97 16.23
N LYS A 49 -7.60 -2.29 16.69
CA LYS A 49 -7.70 -0.84 16.53
C LYS A 49 -6.49 -0.15 17.20
N GLY A 50 -5.83 0.73 16.44
CA GLY A 50 -4.67 1.48 16.93
C GLY A 50 -3.37 0.69 16.94
N GLY A 51 -3.38 -0.59 16.57
CA GLY A 51 -2.20 -1.44 16.50
C GLY A 51 -1.56 -1.47 15.12
N ASP A 52 -0.91 -2.58 14.81
CA ASP A 52 -0.29 -2.79 13.51
C ASP A 52 -1.34 -3.13 12.46
N ALA A 53 -1.12 -2.67 11.24
CA ALA A 53 -2.01 -2.89 10.12
C ALA A 53 -1.20 -3.13 8.84
N ILE A 54 -1.83 -3.76 7.88
CA ILE A 54 -1.28 -3.96 6.54
C ILE A 54 -2.30 -3.47 5.53
N MET A 55 -1.85 -2.62 4.63
CA MET A 55 -2.60 -2.15 3.49
C MET A 55 -2.12 -2.94 2.28
N THR A 56 -3.04 -3.61 1.57
CA THR A 56 -2.72 -4.40 0.39
C THR A 56 -3.32 -3.68 -0.82
N ILE A 57 -2.46 -3.21 -1.71
CA ILE A 57 -2.86 -2.42 -2.88
C ILE A 57 -2.45 -3.17 -4.14
N GLU A 58 -3.43 -3.66 -4.88
CA GLU A 58 -3.17 -4.26 -6.19
C GLU A 58 -3.29 -3.19 -7.26
N ILE A 59 -2.33 -3.17 -8.16
CA ILE A 59 -2.24 -2.15 -9.21
C ILE A 59 -2.12 -2.80 -10.59
N ASP A 60 -2.62 -2.09 -11.59
CA ASP A 60 -2.41 -2.47 -12.98
C ASP A 60 -1.04 -1.96 -13.43
N GLY A 61 -0.26 -2.83 -14.03
CA GLY A 61 1.04 -2.44 -14.58
C GLY A 61 2.15 -2.41 -13.54
N GLN A 62 3.26 -1.82 -13.93
CA GLN A 62 4.49 -1.81 -13.16
C GLN A 62 4.65 -0.46 -12.47
N PRO A 63 4.80 -0.40 -11.13
CA PRO A 63 4.99 0.87 -10.46
C PRO A 63 6.42 1.38 -10.68
N PRO A 64 6.62 2.71 -10.69
CA PRO A 64 7.96 3.28 -10.65
C PRO A 64 8.68 2.88 -9.36
N GLU A 65 10.01 2.71 -9.43
CA GLU A 65 10.79 2.32 -8.26
C GLU A 65 10.67 3.29 -7.09
N ASN A 66 10.59 4.58 -7.39
CA ASN A 66 10.52 5.59 -6.34
C ASN A 66 9.19 5.61 -5.60
N LEU A 67 8.15 4.95 -6.09
CA LEU A 67 6.88 4.89 -5.39
C LEU A 67 7.01 4.16 -4.05
N ILE A 68 7.69 3.03 -4.03
CA ILE A 68 7.86 2.25 -2.80
C ILE A 68 8.65 3.06 -1.76
N SER A 69 9.73 3.70 -2.18
CA SER A 69 10.50 4.57 -1.28
C SER A 69 9.67 5.73 -0.74
N ALA A 70 8.85 6.34 -1.59
CA ALA A 70 7.99 7.45 -1.18
C ALA A 70 6.97 7.00 -0.14
N ILE A 71 6.38 5.81 -0.32
CA ILE A 71 5.43 5.27 0.67
C ILE A 71 6.13 4.99 1.99
N ARG A 72 7.35 4.45 1.97
CA ARG A 72 8.13 4.19 3.20
C ARG A 72 8.40 5.45 4.01
N ASN A 73 8.44 6.60 3.38
CA ASN A 73 8.71 7.87 4.05
C ASN A 73 7.47 8.52 4.66
N ILE A 74 6.31 7.93 4.48
CA ILE A 74 5.08 8.45 5.08
C ILE A 74 5.09 8.16 6.58
N GLU A 75 4.68 9.14 7.38
CA GLU A 75 4.58 9.00 8.83
C GLU A 75 3.68 7.81 9.20
N ASN A 76 4.11 7.03 10.18
CA ASN A 76 3.44 5.82 10.67
C ASN A 76 3.50 4.61 9.73
N VAL A 77 4.20 4.73 8.61
CA VAL A 77 4.52 3.58 7.76
C VAL A 77 5.85 2.99 8.23
N SER A 78 5.84 1.71 8.58
CA SER A 78 7.06 1.02 9.02
C SER A 78 7.82 0.39 7.86
N ASN A 79 7.12 -0.05 6.83
CA ASN A 79 7.74 -0.62 5.63
C ASN A 79 6.74 -0.67 4.48
N ALA A 80 7.27 -0.81 3.28
CA ALA A 80 6.47 -1.07 2.09
C ALA A 80 7.27 -1.98 1.17
N ILE A 81 6.62 -2.98 0.59
CA ILE A 81 7.26 -3.91 -0.33
C ILE A 81 6.39 -4.12 -1.56
N LEU A 82 7.05 -4.40 -2.67
CA LEU A 82 6.39 -4.74 -3.92
C LEU A 82 6.45 -6.25 -4.11
N VAL A 83 5.29 -6.87 -4.28
CA VAL A 83 5.17 -8.27 -4.68
C VAL A 83 4.77 -8.27 -6.14
N ARG A 84 5.69 -8.70 -6.99
CA ARG A 84 5.45 -8.70 -8.44
C ARG A 84 4.50 -9.83 -8.79
N ARG A 85 3.71 -9.60 -9.83
CA ARG A 85 2.82 -10.63 -10.33
C ARG A 85 3.61 -11.85 -10.82
N ILE A 86 2.98 -12.98 -10.71
CA ILE A 86 3.53 -14.25 -11.15
C ILE A 86 3.52 -14.35 -12.69
#